data_1ec4f3e3106139cfcb3dbbab8f3a7128
#
_entry.id   1ec4f3e3106139cfcb3dbbab8f3a7128
#
_cell.length_a   1.000
_cell.length_b   1.000
_cell.length_c   1.000
_cell.angle_alpha   90.00
_cell.angle_beta   90.00
_cell.angle_gamma   90.00
#
_symmetry.space_group_name_H-M   'P 1'
#
loop_
_entity.id
_entity.type
_entity.pdbx_description
1 polymer ?
#
loop_
_entity_poly.entity_id
_entity_poly.type
_entity_poly.pdbx_seq_one_letter_code
_entity_poly.pdbx_strand_id
1 'polypeptide(L)'
;MKKLLDLDKTKILRILAISSFFLFLMLSLQWYFGKNVKLRALERELLEHKYVSSVEINEQKEQVVVCLSLRNIDNFKEAYDKICETIKERLKMQPFELKIINEADPELEDIFDNKVQFIVYEALATGEFTKMRASLDEIENTSDSLRVQVFLDS
;
A
#
# COMPACT_ATOMS: atom_id res chain seq x y z
N MET A 1 11.48 -63.11 0.64
CA MET A 1 10.70 -61.86 0.64
C MET A 1 9.49 -61.85 1.59
N LYS A 2 9.60 -62.35 2.85
CA LYS A 2 8.47 -62.39 3.82
C LYS A 2 8.77 -61.73 5.16
N LYS A 3 9.84 -60.92 5.29
CA LYS A 3 10.24 -60.27 6.54
C LYS A 3 9.84 -58.77 6.66
N LEU A 4 9.17 -58.21 5.66
CA LEU A 4 8.75 -56.79 5.67
C LEU A 4 7.30 -56.55 6.08
N LEU A 5 6.52 -57.62 6.34
CA LEU A 5 5.08 -57.53 6.58
C LEU A 5 4.66 -57.66 8.04
N ASP A 6 5.62 -57.84 8.97
CA ASP A 6 5.31 -57.96 10.42
C ASP A 6 5.69 -56.65 11.15
N LEU A 7 5.48 -55.53 10.54
CA LEU A 7 5.47 -54.24 11.22
C LEU A 7 4.21 -54.18 12.05
N ASP A 8 4.38 -54.36 13.36
CA ASP A 8 3.38 -54.16 14.38
C ASP A 8 2.50 -52.96 14.04
N LYS A 9 1.19 -53.13 13.90
CA LYS A 9 0.21 -52.07 13.54
C LYS A 9 0.41 -50.80 14.36
N THR A 10 0.83 -50.96 15.62
CA THR A 10 1.17 -49.85 16.50
C THR A 10 2.40 -49.07 16.11
N LYS A 11 3.42 -49.71 15.51
CA LYS A 11 4.62 -49.05 15.00
C LYS A 11 4.33 -48.26 13.71
N ILE A 12 3.53 -48.84 12.82
CA ILE A 12 3.08 -48.18 11.59
C ILE A 12 2.25 -46.93 11.97
N LEU A 13 1.31 -47.07 12.90
CA LEU A 13 0.47 -45.95 13.36
C LEU A 13 1.31 -44.79 13.96
N ARG A 14 2.35 -45.13 14.75
CA ARG A 14 3.25 -44.11 15.34
C ARG A 14 4.07 -43.41 14.27
N ILE A 15 4.60 -44.12 13.30
CA ILE A 15 5.38 -43.54 12.18
C ILE A 15 4.48 -42.60 11.36
N LEU A 16 3.23 -43.00 11.10
CA LEU A 16 2.25 -42.22 10.34
C LEU A 16 1.84 -40.94 11.11
N ALA A 17 1.66 -41.06 12.41
CA ALA A 17 1.35 -39.91 13.27
C ALA A 17 2.49 -38.88 13.32
N ILE A 18 3.75 -39.35 13.45
CA ILE A 18 4.94 -38.50 13.48
C ILE A 18 5.12 -37.83 12.12
N SER A 19 4.97 -38.57 11.03
CA SER A 19 5.07 -38.03 9.67
C SER A 19 4.01 -36.99 9.38
N SER A 20 2.76 -37.24 9.79
CA SER A 20 1.66 -36.29 9.63
C SER A 20 1.89 -35.01 10.44
N PHE A 21 2.40 -35.13 11.67
CA PHE A 21 2.75 -33.99 12.52
C PHE A 21 3.85 -33.13 11.87
N PHE A 22 4.89 -33.77 11.32
CA PHE A 22 5.98 -33.06 10.64
C PHE A 22 5.51 -32.37 9.38
N LEU A 23 4.64 -32.99 8.61
CA LEU A 23 4.05 -32.41 7.41
C LEU A 23 3.19 -31.18 7.76
N PHE A 24 2.37 -31.30 8.80
CA PHE A 24 1.54 -30.19 9.28
C PHE A 24 2.40 -29.00 9.77
N LEU A 25 3.47 -29.28 10.49
CA LEU A 25 4.41 -28.28 10.98
C LEU A 25 5.14 -27.58 9.83
N MET A 26 5.57 -28.32 8.82
CA MET A 26 6.18 -27.77 7.59
C MET A 26 5.22 -26.86 6.82
N LEU A 27 3.97 -27.28 6.65
CA LEU A 27 2.94 -26.47 5.97
C LEU A 27 2.62 -25.20 6.74
N SER A 28 2.52 -25.28 8.09
CA SER A 28 2.28 -24.12 8.94
C SER A 28 3.42 -23.11 8.88
N LEU A 29 4.67 -23.57 8.90
CA LEU A 29 5.85 -22.73 8.74
C LEU A 29 5.89 -22.08 7.34
N GLN A 30 5.63 -22.84 6.29
CA GLN A 30 5.62 -22.33 4.92
C GLN A 30 4.54 -21.25 4.72
N TRP A 31 3.37 -21.42 5.32
CA TRP A 31 2.29 -20.44 5.29
C TRP A 31 2.67 -19.15 6.05
N TYR A 32 3.23 -19.29 7.26
CA TYR A 32 3.65 -18.17 8.10
C TYR A 32 4.81 -17.36 7.48
N PHE A 33 5.86 -18.05 7.01
CA PHE A 33 7.01 -17.39 6.39
C PHE A 33 6.68 -16.80 5.01
N GLY A 34 5.84 -17.45 4.23
CA GLY A 34 5.48 -16.99 2.89
C GLY A 34 4.77 -15.62 2.87
N LYS A 35 3.99 -15.32 3.89
CA LYS A 35 3.29 -14.04 4.04
C LYS A 35 4.24 -12.90 4.37
N ASN A 36 5.06 -13.08 5.40
CA ASN A 36 5.99 -12.05 5.86
C ASN A 36 7.08 -11.71 4.85
N VAL A 37 7.53 -12.69 4.06
CA VAL A 37 8.53 -12.47 3.00
C VAL A 37 7.98 -11.60 1.88
N LYS A 38 6.71 -11.76 1.50
CA LYS A 38 6.07 -10.95 0.44
C LYS A 38 5.94 -9.49 0.84
N LEU A 39 5.49 -9.22 2.07
CA LEU A 39 5.33 -7.85 2.56
C LEU A 39 6.67 -7.13 2.71
N ARG A 40 7.70 -7.81 3.21
CA ARG A 40 9.06 -7.24 3.28
C ARG A 40 9.66 -6.99 1.89
N ALA A 41 9.37 -7.84 0.91
CA ALA A 41 9.81 -7.62 -0.47
C ALA A 41 9.12 -6.40 -1.08
N LEU A 42 7.82 -6.22 -0.83
CA LEU A 42 7.06 -5.04 -1.25
C LEU A 42 7.60 -3.77 -0.59
N GLU A 43 7.84 -3.80 0.73
CA GLU A 43 8.42 -2.68 1.48
C GLU A 43 9.76 -2.22 0.89
N ARG A 44 10.66 -3.17 0.60
CA ARG A 44 11.97 -2.89 0.00
C ARG A 44 11.83 -2.27 -1.38
N GLU A 45 10.97 -2.81 -2.22
CA GLU A 45 10.74 -2.32 -3.58
C GLU A 45 10.14 -0.92 -3.58
N LEU A 46 9.19 -0.64 -2.68
CA LEU A 46 8.63 0.69 -2.51
C LEU A 46 9.67 1.70 -2.02
N LEU A 47 10.59 1.30 -1.13
CA LEU A 47 11.70 2.15 -0.68
C LEU A 47 12.74 2.45 -1.78
N GLU A 48 12.84 1.62 -2.81
CA GLU A 48 13.71 1.86 -3.98
C GLU A 48 13.16 2.95 -4.91
N HIS A 49 11.86 3.27 -4.81
CA HIS A 49 11.29 4.39 -5.58
C HIS A 49 11.84 5.74 -5.10
N LYS A 50 12.34 6.53 -6.05
CA LYS A 50 12.95 7.86 -5.78
C LYS A 50 12.06 8.83 -5.00
N TYR A 51 10.74 8.64 -5.12
CA TYR A 51 9.72 9.51 -4.50
C TYR A 51 9.32 9.09 -3.09
N VAL A 52 9.74 7.90 -2.64
CA VAL A 52 9.34 7.36 -1.33
C VAL A 52 10.45 7.61 -0.31
N SER A 53 10.09 8.15 0.86
CA SER A 53 11.01 8.38 1.96
C SER A 53 10.88 7.33 3.05
N SER A 54 9.67 6.89 3.34
CA SER A 54 9.40 5.81 4.29
C SER A 54 8.18 5.01 3.88
N VAL A 55 8.16 3.74 4.30
CA VAL A 55 7.08 2.79 4.05
C VAL A 55 6.75 2.09 5.34
N GLU A 56 5.48 1.98 5.66
CA GLU A 56 4.97 1.16 6.74
C GLU A 56 3.82 0.31 6.20
N ILE A 57 3.94 -1.01 6.31
CA ILE A 57 2.93 -1.95 5.82
C ILE A 57 2.28 -2.65 7.00
N ASN A 58 0.99 -2.39 7.18
CA ASN A 58 0.16 -2.97 8.23
C ASN A 58 -0.87 -3.91 7.62
N GLU A 59 -0.87 -5.18 8.02
CA GLU A 59 -1.88 -6.14 7.61
C GLU A 59 -3.08 -6.07 8.57
N GLN A 60 -4.24 -5.67 8.05
CA GLN A 60 -5.52 -5.77 8.73
C GLN A 60 -6.27 -7.01 8.21
N LYS A 61 -7.25 -7.50 8.97
CA LYS A 61 -7.90 -8.81 8.76
C LYS A 61 -8.28 -9.16 7.31
N GLU A 62 -8.62 -8.17 6.49
CA GLU A 62 -9.11 -8.39 5.12
C GLU A 62 -8.33 -7.59 4.06
N GLN A 63 -7.50 -6.64 4.46
CA GLN A 63 -6.77 -5.76 3.55
C GLN A 63 -5.38 -5.43 4.05
N VAL A 64 -4.49 -5.04 3.14
CA VAL A 64 -3.17 -4.52 3.45
C VAL A 64 -3.23 -3.00 3.43
N VAL A 65 -2.85 -2.37 4.53
CA VAL A 65 -2.72 -0.91 4.61
C VAL A 65 -1.26 -0.55 4.39
N VAL A 66 -0.99 0.18 3.31
CA VAL A 66 0.34 0.66 2.94
C VAL A 66 0.40 2.14 3.24
N CYS A 67 1.16 2.52 4.25
CA CYS A 67 1.39 3.91 4.62
C CYS A 67 2.72 4.36 4.02
N LEU A 68 2.71 5.43 3.23
CA LEU A 68 3.89 5.97 2.57
C LEU A 68 4.09 7.43 2.97
N SER A 69 5.36 7.80 3.19
CA SER A 69 5.77 9.19 3.18
C SER A 69 6.51 9.48 1.87
N LEU A 70 6.15 10.57 1.23
CA LEU A 70 6.66 10.94 -0.10
C LEU A 70 7.59 12.15 0.00
N ARG A 71 8.55 12.25 -0.94
CA ARG A 71 9.53 13.35 -1.00
C ARG A 71 9.80 13.76 -2.44
N ASN A 72 10.06 15.05 -2.66
CA ASN A 72 10.53 15.61 -3.94
C ASN A 72 9.71 15.15 -5.15
N ILE A 73 8.41 15.38 -5.12
CA ILE A 73 7.49 14.97 -6.17
C ILE A 73 7.30 16.10 -7.15
N ASP A 74 7.79 15.94 -8.39
CA ASP A 74 7.52 16.87 -9.49
C ASP A 74 6.15 16.60 -10.11
N ASN A 75 5.75 15.34 -10.23
CA ASN A 75 4.47 14.90 -10.78
C ASN A 75 3.85 13.86 -9.84
N PHE A 76 2.89 14.30 -9.03
CA PHE A 76 2.22 13.45 -8.05
C PHE A 76 1.47 12.28 -8.70
N LYS A 77 0.76 12.54 -9.81
CA LYS A 77 -0.02 11.51 -10.49
C LYS A 77 0.86 10.37 -10.99
N GLU A 78 1.95 10.70 -11.67
CA GLU A 78 2.89 9.68 -12.18
C GLU A 78 3.52 8.86 -11.04
N ALA A 79 3.88 9.52 -9.96
CA ALA A 79 4.43 8.84 -8.78
C ALA A 79 3.40 7.91 -8.14
N TYR A 80 2.17 8.39 -7.97
CA TYR A 80 1.06 7.63 -7.40
C TYR A 80 0.71 6.41 -8.26
N ASP A 81 0.57 6.58 -9.57
CA ASP A 81 0.23 5.51 -10.50
C ASP A 81 1.30 4.40 -10.48
N LYS A 82 2.59 4.74 -10.50
CA LYS A 82 3.70 3.78 -10.40
C LYS A 82 3.70 3.01 -9.07
N ILE A 83 3.47 3.71 -7.97
CA ILE A 83 3.38 3.10 -6.64
C ILE A 83 2.20 2.12 -6.59
N CYS A 84 1.03 2.54 -7.06
CA CYS A 84 -0.15 1.68 -7.13
C CYS A 84 0.07 0.44 -8.00
N GLU A 85 0.74 0.58 -9.15
CA GLU A 85 1.09 -0.52 -10.04
C GLU A 85 2.01 -1.54 -9.32
N THR A 86 3.07 -1.06 -8.68
CA THR A 86 4.00 -1.90 -7.90
C THR A 86 3.25 -2.67 -6.80
N ILE A 87 2.35 -2.02 -6.06
CA ILE A 87 1.56 -2.65 -5.01
C ILE A 87 0.64 -3.72 -5.60
N LYS A 88 -0.09 -3.41 -6.69
CA LYS A 88 -1.00 -4.33 -7.39
C LYS A 88 -0.27 -5.58 -7.88
N GLU A 89 0.90 -5.41 -8.49
CA GLU A 89 1.71 -6.54 -8.99
C GLU A 89 2.14 -7.48 -7.87
N ARG A 90 2.52 -6.94 -6.71
CA ARG A 90 3.00 -7.74 -5.57
C ARG A 90 1.88 -8.37 -4.76
N LEU A 91 0.81 -7.64 -4.50
CA LEU A 91 -0.34 -8.13 -3.75
C LEU A 91 -1.30 -8.95 -4.62
N LYS A 92 -1.22 -8.83 -5.96
CA LYS A 92 -2.07 -9.51 -6.93
C LYS A 92 -3.56 -9.20 -6.69
N MET A 93 -4.30 -10.14 -6.08
CA MET A 93 -5.75 -10.01 -5.84
C MET A 93 -6.10 -9.60 -4.41
N GLN A 94 -5.11 -9.36 -3.55
CA GLN A 94 -5.36 -8.95 -2.18
C GLN A 94 -5.77 -7.48 -2.15
N PRO A 95 -6.90 -7.12 -1.51
CA PRO A 95 -7.30 -5.73 -1.39
C PRO A 95 -6.28 -4.95 -0.56
N PHE A 96 -6.01 -3.73 -0.98
CA PHE A 96 -5.10 -2.83 -0.28
C PHE A 96 -5.67 -1.42 -0.18
N GLU A 97 -5.25 -0.71 0.83
CA GLU A 97 -5.50 0.71 1.04
C GLU A 97 -4.16 1.44 1.07
N LEU A 98 -4.01 2.46 0.23
CA LEU A 98 -2.81 3.30 0.20
C LEU A 98 -3.08 4.58 0.96
N LYS A 99 -2.27 4.85 1.99
CA LYS A 99 -2.29 6.09 2.78
C LYS A 99 -0.99 6.84 2.60
N ILE A 100 -1.09 8.09 2.21
CA ILE A 100 0.05 8.99 2.15
C ILE A 100 0.09 9.76 3.47
N ILE A 101 1.18 9.61 4.21
CA ILE A 101 1.39 10.24 5.51
C ILE A 101 2.61 11.14 5.36
N ASN A 102 2.37 12.43 5.19
CA ASN A 102 3.42 13.44 5.28
C ASN A 102 3.11 14.33 6.48
N GLU A 103 4.17 14.79 7.12
CA GLU A 103 4.02 15.92 8.04
C GLU A 103 3.64 17.12 7.18
N ALA A 104 2.38 17.52 7.27
CA ALA A 104 1.91 18.71 6.58
C ALA A 104 2.51 19.94 7.25
N ASP A 105 2.97 20.89 6.45
CA ASP A 105 3.29 22.22 6.95
C ASP A 105 1.97 22.86 7.44
N PRO A 106 1.89 23.36 8.68
CA PRO A 106 0.67 23.96 9.21
C PRO A 106 0.11 25.10 8.32
N GLU A 107 0.97 25.81 7.61
CA GLU A 107 0.55 26.85 6.66
C GLU A 107 -0.12 26.24 5.43
N LEU A 108 0.39 25.12 4.92
CA LEU A 108 -0.23 24.40 3.78
C LEU A 108 -1.56 23.76 4.18
N GLU A 109 -1.68 23.25 5.38
CA GLU A 109 -2.91 22.68 5.93
C GLU A 109 -4.00 23.76 6.05
N ASP A 110 -3.65 24.94 6.59
CA ASP A 110 -4.57 26.09 6.66
C ASP A 110 -5.03 26.57 5.28
N ILE A 111 -4.13 26.65 4.30
CA ILE A 111 -4.48 27.01 2.92
C ILE A 111 -5.41 25.98 2.30
N PHE A 112 -5.15 24.70 2.51
CA PHE A 112 -5.98 23.63 1.98
C PHE A 112 -7.38 23.67 2.58
N ASP A 113 -7.50 23.69 3.90
CA ASP A 113 -8.78 23.62 4.60
C ASP A 113 -9.63 24.88 4.41
N ASN A 114 -9.00 26.05 4.41
CA ASN A 114 -9.73 27.34 4.39
C ASN A 114 -9.89 27.94 2.98
N LYS A 115 -9.15 27.48 1.97
CA LYS A 115 -9.24 28.05 0.62
C LYS A 115 -9.47 26.99 -0.45
N VAL A 116 -8.53 26.03 -0.58
CA VAL A 116 -8.56 25.06 -1.69
C VAL A 116 -9.82 24.19 -1.65
N GLN A 117 -10.18 23.70 -0.47
CA GLN A 117 -11.34 22.83 -0.29
C GLN A 117 -12.64 23.53 -0.69
N PHE A 118 -12.82 24.80 -0.31
CA PHE A 118 -14.01 25.57 -0.67
C PHE A 118 -14.11 25.83 -2.17
N ILE A 119 -13.00 26.18 -2.84
CA ILE A 119 -12.95 26.39 -4.29
C ILE A 119 -13.35 25.10 -5.04
N VAL A 120 -12.85 23.94 -4.59
CA VAL A 120 -13.19 22.65 -5.18
C VAL A 120 -14.66 22.31 -4.98
N TYR A 121 -15.21 22.50 -3.76
CA TYR A 121 -16.62 22.26 -3.50
C TYR A 121 -17.54 23.19 -4.27
N GLU A 122 -17.19 24.49 -4.41
CA GLU A 122 -17.94 25.43 -5.24
C GLU A 122 -17.98 24.94 -6.71
N ALA A 123 -16.83 24.53 -7.25
CA ALA A 123 -16.76 24.05 -8.62
C ALA A 123 -17.57 22.76 -8.84
N LEU A 124 -17.54 21.84 -7.87
CA LEU A 124 -18.32 20.60 -7.94
C LEU A 124 -19.84 20.90 -7.89
N ALA A 125 -20.25 21.90 -7.11
CA ALA A 125 -21.65 22.30 -6.98
C ALA A 125 -22.18 23.07 -8.19
N THR A 126 -21.33 23.92 -8.80
CA THR A 126 -21.71 24.86 -9.88
C THR A 126 -21.33 24.38 -11.27
N GLY A 127 -20.36 23.46 -11.41
CA GLY A 127 -19.77 23.05 -12.68
C GLY A 127 -18.76 24.04 -13.26
N GLU A 128 -18.39 25.10 -12.51
CA GLU A 128 -17.50 26.17 -12.97
C GLU A 128 -16.01 25.83 -12.83
N PHE A 129 -15.56 24.75 -13.45
CA PHE A 129 -14.16 24.26 -13.34
C PHE A 129 -13.12 25.24 -13.88
N THR A 130 -13.48 26.10 -14.84
CA THR A 130 -12.58 27.13 -15.34
C THR A 130 -12.29 28.21 -14.30
N LYS A 131 -13.31 28.62 -13.53
CA LYS A 131 -13.17 29.55 -12.41
C LYS A 131 -12.33 28.92 -11.28
N MET A 132 -12.60 27.64 -10.96
CA MET A 132 -11.80 26.88 -10.00
C MET A 132 -10.31 26.93 -10.37
N ARG A 133 -9.96 26.65 -11.63
CA ARG A 133 -8.58 26.67 -12.09
C ARG A 133 -7.93 28.03 -11.90
N ALA A 134 -8.61 29.11 -12.29
CA ALA A 134 -8.10 30.48 -12.12
C ALA A 134 -7.87 30.83 -10.63
N SER A 135 -8.78 30.43 -9.76
CA SER A 135 -8.63 30.66 -8.31
C SER A 135 -7.51 29.86 -7.68
N LEU A 136 -7.28 28.62 -8.14
CA LEU A 136 -6.15 27.79 -7.69
C LEU A 136 -4.81 28.33 -8.17
N ASP A 137 -4.74 28.82 -9.42
CA ASP A 137 -3.55 29.48 -9.98
C ASP A 137 -3.21 30.77 -9.21
N GLU A 138 -4.21 31.52 -8.73
CA GLU A 138 -4.00 32.69 -7.88
C GLU A 138 -3.38 32.34 -6.53
N ILE A 139 -3.86 31.26 -5.89
CA ILE A 139 -3.29 30.75 -4.63
C ILE A 139 -1.84 30.28 -4.85
N GLU A 140 -1.57 29.53 -5.93
CA GLU A 140 -0.24 29.05 -6.28
C GLU A 140 0.74 30.21 -6.50
N ASN A 141 0.31 31.30 -7.16
CA ASN A 141 1.13 32.49 -7.39
C ASN A 141 1.40 33.31 -6.12
N THR A 142 0.60 33.13 -5.08
CA THR A 142 0.74 33.86 -3.81
C THR A 142 1.70 33.15 -2.84
N SER A 143 1.96 31.85 -3.05
CA SER A 143 2.82 31.05 -2.19
C SER A 143 3.90 30.35 -3.00
N ASP A 144 5.17 30.72 -2.79
CA ASP A 144 6.33 30.15 -3.52
C ASP A 144 6.54 28.64 -3.27
N SER A 145 5.94 28.10 -2.20
CA SER A 145 6.10 26.70 -1.77
C SER A 145 4.93 25.80 -2.14
N LEU A 146 3.83 26.34 -2.65
CA LEU A 146 2.61 25.60 -2.96
C LEU A 146 2.52 25.30 -4.46
N ARG A 147 2.25 24.03 -4.81
CA ARG A 147 1.81 23.63 -6.15
C ARG A 147 0.50 22.87 -6.04
N VAL A 148 -0.48 23.32 -6.80
CA VAL A 148 -1.80 22.68 -6.86
C VAL A 148 -1.96 21.96 -8.19
N GLN A 149 -2.18 20.64 -8.12
CA GLN A 149 -2.45 19.81 -9.30
C GLN A 149 -3.83 19.18 -9.17
N VAL A 150 -4.68 19.39 -10.16
CA VAL A 150 -6.01 18.77 -10.21
C VAL A 150 -6.04 17.72 -11.30
N PHE A 151 -6.37 16.49 -10.92
CA PHE A 151 -6.50 15.37 -11.83
C PHE A 151 -7.96 14.93 -11.87
N LEU A 152 -8.47 14.68 -13.07
CA LEU A 152 -9.76 14.04 -13.25
C LEU A 152 -9.51 12.54 -13.34
N ASP A 153 -10.10 11.79 -12.42
CA ASP A 153 -10.10 10.34 -12.48
C ASP A 153 -11.26 9.90 -13.38
N SER A 154 -10.95 9.06 -14.37
CA SER A 154 -11.89 8.62 -15.39
C SER A 154 -12.34 7.18 -15.16
#